data_3b76f4fa8863cf907689d5cd0ad2b944
#
_entry.id   3b76f4fa8863cf907689d5cd0ad2b944
#
_cell.length_a   1.000
_cell.length_b   1.000
_cell.length_c   1.000
_cell.angle_alpha   90.00
_cell.angle_beta   90.00
_cell.angle_gamma   90.00
#
_symmetry.space_group_name_H-M   'P 1'
#
loop_
_entity.id
_entity.type
_entity.pdbx_description
1 polymer ?
#
loop_
_entity_poly.entity_id
_entity_poly.type
_entity_poly.pdbx_seq_one_letter_code
_entity_poly.pdbx_strand_id
1 'polypeptide(L)'
;MIQIVRISNMSKADCDIRIGTSGWYYDHWKEVFYPASLPKSKWFEHYAQHFDTVEINNTFYHLPKEQSLQRWHKLAPEGFRYAVKANRFITHIKKLKDTSEPLERFFERINLLKSNLGPILYQLPPSLHKNLNLLETFIKLLGKRKTAVFEFRHESWYSDDTFELLRKFNVGFCIHDMPGKESPRVVTTDIVYVRFHGTTGRYSGSYPKSALREWAKWLKAQAKNARGIYAYFNNDAQAHAIKNAKQLKEQLRIL
;
A
#
# COMPACT_ATOMS: atom_id res chain seq x y z
N MET A 1 52.96 -0.40 8.06
CA MET A 1 51.81 -0.24 8.99
C MET A 1 50.56 -0.08 8.14
N ILE A 2 49.83 -1.17 7.98
CA ILE A 2 48.58 -1.21 7.16
C ILE A 2 47.44 -0.84 8.12
N GLN A 3 46.81 0.30 7.88
CA GLN A 3 45.65 0.77 8.63
C GLN A 3 44.43 -0.05 8.19
N ILE A 4 43.97 -0.93 9.09
CA ILE A 4 42.72 -1.67 8.93
C ILE A 4 41.57 -0.70 9.18
N VAL A 5 40.94 -0.26 8.10
CA VAL A 5 39.65 0.48 8.18
C VAL A 5 38.60 -0.46 8.77
N ARG A 6 38.24 -0.22 10.03
CA ARG A 6 37.07 -0.87 10.64
C ARG A 6 35.82 -0.40 9.90
N ILE A 7 35.24 -1.28 9.09
CA ILE A 7 33.88 -1.11 8.60
C ILE A 7 32.96 -1.23 9.83
N SER A 8 32.43 -0.14 10.29
CA SER A 8 31.43 -0.12 11.35
C SER A 8 30.22 -0.93 10.88
N ASN A 9 29.90 -2.01 11.57
CA ASN A 9 28.64 -2.72 11.45
C ASN A 9 27.53 -1.72 11.82
N MET A 10 26.93 -1.09 10.82
CA MET A 10 25.62 -0.46 11.00
C MET A 10 24.64 -1.58 11.35
N SER A 11 24.07 -1.55 12.55
CA SER A 11 22.97 -2.44 12.93
C SER A 11 21.88 -2.29 11.88
N LYS A 12 21.49 -3.41 11.26
CA LYS A 12 20.42 -3.45 10.29
C LYS A 12 19.18 -2.94 11.02
N ALA A 13 18.67 -1.77 10.64
CA ALA A 13 17.45 -1.24 11.22
C ALA A 13 16.33 -2.28 11.03
N ASP A 14 15.55 -2.53 12.07
CA ASP A 14 14.44 -3.47 12.00
C ASP A 14 13.45 -3.06 10.90
N CYS A 15 12.94 -4.03 10.15
CA CYS A 15 11.98 -3.80 9.09
C CYS A 15 10.69 -3.18 9.65
N ASP A 16 10.25 -2.06 9.09
CA ASP A 16 9.00 -1.38 9.46
C ASP A 16 7.78 -2.13 8.88
N ILE A 17 7.13 -2.97 9.70
CA ILE A 17 6.00 -3.79 9.28
C ILE A 17 4.68 -3.10 9.63
N ARG A 18 3.91 -2.72 8.61
CA ARG A 18 2.65 -2.00 8.70
C ARG A 18 1.51 -2.79 8.08
N ILE A 19 0.54 -3.15 8.93
CA ILE A 19 -0.64 -3.90 8.53
C ILE A 19 -1.87 -3.05 8.81
N GLY A 20 -2.69 -2.82 7.81
CA GLY A 20 -3.90 -2.01 7.93
C GLY A 20 -4.98 -2.42 6.93
N THR A 21 -5.88 -1.49 6.65
CA THR A 21 -7.01 -1.69 5.74
C THR A 21 -6.99 -0.66 4.59
N SER A 22 -7.67 -0.98 3.51
CA SER A 22 -7.93 -0.06 2.40
C SER A 22 -9.13 0.83 2.74
N GLY A 23 -8.86 1.93 3.45
CA GLY A 23 -9.86 2.82 4.01
C GLY A 23 -10.21 2.50 5.47
N TRP A 24 -10.88 3.47 6.10
CA TRP A 24 -11.34 3.37 7.50
C TRP A 24 -12.76 3.90 7.70
N TYR A 25 -13.38 4.47 6.67
CA TYR A 25 -14.63 5.20 6.77
C TYR A 25 -15.76 4.44 6.08
N TYR A 26 -16.28 3.40 6.78
CA TYR A 26 -17.32 2.53 6.27
C TYR A 26 -18.49 2.44 7.27
N ASP A 27 -19.70 2.76 6.83
CA ASP A 27 -20.89 2.78 7.69
C ASP A 27 -21.22 1.39 8.25
N HIS A 28 -20.99 0.35 7.46
CA HIS A 28 -21.22 -1.03 7.87
C HIS A 28 -20.19 -1.56 8.89
N TRP A 29 -19.18 -0.78 9.28
CA TRP A 29 -18.28 -1.10 10.39
C TRP A 29 -18.81 -0.59 11.75
N LYS A 30 -19.89 0.19 11.75
CA LYS A 30 -20.56 0.61 12.97
C LYS A 30 -21.10 -0.61 13.70
N GLU A 31 -20.98 -0.66 15.02
CA GLU A 31 -21.34 -1.78 15.91
C GLU A 31 -20.49 -3.05 15.76
N VAL A 32 -19.65 -3.14 14.71
CA VAL A 32 -18.70 -4.25 14.52
C VAL A 32 -17.29 -3.85 14.94
N PHE A 33 -16.85 -2.68 14.52
CA PHE A 33 -15.54 -2.11 14.84
C PHE A 33 -15.66 -0.76 15.57
N TYR A 34 -16.55 0.11 15.12
CA TYR A 34 -16.81 1.38 15.79
C TYR A 34 -17.96 1.21 16.78
N PRO A 35 -17.79 1.65 18.05
CA PRO A 35 -18.90 1.67 19.02
C PRO A 35 -20.13 2.40 18.46
N ALA A 36 -21.33 1.93 18.81
CA ALA A 36 -22.60 2.52 18.32
C ALA A 36 -22.72 4.03 18.62
N SER A 37 -22.21 4.45 19.79
CA SER A 37 -22.23 5.84 20.26
C SER A 37 -21.13 6.72 19.66
N LEU A 38 -20.13 6.14 18.95
CA LEU A 38 -18.98 6.88 18.45
C LEU A 38 -19.36 7.70 17.20
N PRO A 39 -19.28 9.04 17.24
CA PRO A 39 -19.59 9.85 16.07
C PRO A 39 -18.58 9.62 14.94
N LYS A 40 -19.03 9.69 13.68
CA LYS A 40 -18.19 9.48 12.48
C LYS A 40 -16.94 10.36 12.47
N SER A 41 -17.01 11.56 13.03
CA SER A 41 -15.88 12.49 13.14
C SER A 41 -14.71 11.95 13.98
N LYS A 42 -14.96 10.92 14.82
CA LYS A 42 -13.98 10.27 15.70
C LYS A 42 -13.52 8.89 15.19
N TRP A 43 -14.02 8.43 14.06
CA TRP A 43 -13.68 7.11 13.52
C TRP A 43 -12.19 6.96 13.18
N PHE A 44 -11.56 8.01 12.65
CA PHE A 44 -10.13 7.95 12.39
C PHE A 44 -9.31 7.77 13.69
N GLU A 45 -9.62 8.55 14.72
CA GLU A 45 -8.91 8.46 16.00
C GLU A 45 -9.09 7.06 16.64
N HIS A 46 -10.28 6.49 16.54
CA HIS A 46 -10.52 5.10 16.99
C HIS A 46 -9.73 4.09 16.13
N TYR A 47 -9.74 4.25 14.80
CA TYR A 47 -8.96 3.38 13.89
C TYR A 47 -7.47 3.42 14.22
N ALA A 48 -6.92 4.60 14.45
CA ALA A 48 -5.51 4.82 14.75
C ALA A 48 -5.04 4.26 16.10
N GLN A 49 -5.96 3.92 17.01
CA GLN A 49 -5.65 3.16 18.25
C GLN A 49 -5.32 1.68 17.96
N HIS A 50 -5.77 1.14 16.84
CA HIS A 50 -5.60 -0.27 16.46
C HIS A 50 -4.58 -0.50 15.35
N PHE A 51 -4.40 0.50 14.49
CA PHE A 51 -3.55 0.43 13.30
C PHE A 51 -2.68 1.67 13.19
N ASP A 52 -1.46 1.48 12.74
CA ASP A 52 -0.45 2.51 12.51
C ASP A 52 -0.33 2.93 11.04
N THR A 53 -1.20 2.37 10.19
CA THR A 53 -1.26 2.67 8.76
C THR A 53 -2.65 2.44 8.19
N VAL A 54 -2.93 3.13 7.09
CA VAL A 54 -4.12 2.92 6.26
C VAL A 54 -3.81 3.25 4.80
N GLU A 55 -4.44 2.55 3.86
CA GLU A 55 -4.41 2.90 2.44
C GLU A 55 -5.60 3.81 2.10
N ILE A 56 -5.33 5.02 1.62
CA ILE A 56 -6.36 5.98 1.21
C ILE A 56 -6.78 5.66 -0.23
N ASN A 57 -8.03 5.25 -0.43
CA ASN A 57 -8.59 4.91 -1.72
C ASN A 57 -9.51 6.00 -2.32
N ASN A 58 -10.04 6.92 -1.52
CA ASN A 58 -10.91 7.98 -2.04
C ASN A 58 -10.18 8.94 -2.99
N THR A 59 -8.86 9.10 -2.85
CA THR A 59 -7.99 9.84 -3.78
C THR A 59 -8.05 9.31 -5.21
N PHE A 60 -8.41 8.04 -5.38
CA PHE A 60 -8.60 7.42 -6.69
C PHE A 60 -9.75 8.06 -7.46
N TYR A 61 -10.85 8.39 -6.80
CA TYR A 61 -12.04 8.97 -7.41
C TYR A 61 -11.98 10.50 -7.46
N HIS A 62 -11.59 11.12 -6.36
CA HIS A 62 -11.52 12.57 -6.20
C HIS A 62 -10.31 12.93 -5.33
N LEU A 63 -9.61 14.00 -5.70
CA LEU A 63 -8.59 14.55 -4.81
C LEU A 63 -9.28 15.17 -3.58
N PRO A 64 -8.92 14.74 -2.36
CA PRO A 64 -9.50 15.30 -1.15
C PRO A 64 -9.24 16.81 -1.06
N LYS A 65 -10.13 17.52 -0.37
CA LYS A 65 -9.90 18.94 -0.06
C LYS A 65 -8.63 19.08 0.79
N GLU A 66 -7.90 20.18 0.64
CA GLU A 66 -6.68 20.46 1.39
C GLU A 66 -6.88 20.37 2.89
N GLN A 67 -7.95 20.95 3.38
CA GLN A 67 -8.35 20.91 4.79
C GLN A 67 -8.50 19.47 5.32
N SER A 68 -8.97 18.54 4.49
CA SER A 68 -9.09 17.13 4.88
C SER A 68 -7.73 16.48 5.09
N LEU A 69 -6.79 16.69 4.16
CA LEU A 69 -5.43 16.13 4.26
C LEU A 69 -4.64 16.75 5.41
N GLN A 70 -4.76 18.07 5.59
CA GLN A 70 -4.17 18.78 6.74
C GLN A 70 -4.74 18.26 8.07
N ARG A 71 -6.06 18.02 8.13
CA ARG A 71 -6.70 17.42 9.30
C ARG A 71 -6.20 15.99 9.55
N TRP A 72 -6.08 15.15 8.51
CA TRP A 72 -5.55 13.79 8.66
C TRP A 72 -4.11 13.81 9.17
N HIS A 73 -3.26 14.69 8.63
CA HIS A 73 -1.91 14.87 9.15
C HIS A 73 -1.91 15.28 10.62
N LYS A 74 -2.75 16.23 11.01
CA LYS A 74 -2.84 16.73 12.40
C LYS A 74 -3.37 15.69 13.39
N LEU A 75 -4.30 14.84 12.96
CA LEU A 75 -4.92 13.80 13.80
C LEU A 75 -4.11 12.50 13.85
N ALA A 76 -3.19 12.29 12.92
CA ALA A 76 -2.38 11.08 12.86
C ALA A 76 -1.43 11.01 14.07
N PRO A 77 -1.42 9.88 14.81
CA PRO A 77 -0.40 9.66 15.84
C PRO A 77 1.02 9.71 15.25
N GLU A 78 2.00 9.96 16.11
CA GLU A 78 3.39 9.86 15.71
C GLU A 78 3.68 8.50 15.07
N GLY A 79 4.45 8.52 13.98
CA GLY A 79 4.79 7.30 13.25
C GLY A 79 3.69 6.76 12.33
N PHE A 80 2.45 7.24 12.37
CA PHE A 80 1.38 6.79 11.48
C PHE A 80 1.68 7.05 10.00
N ARG A 81 1.35 6.11 9.11
CA ARG A 81 1.59 6.23 7.65
C ARG A 81 0.31 6.05 6.84
N TYR A 82 0.11 6.94 5.90
CA TYR A 82 -0.92 6.85 4.87
C TYR A 82 -0.28 6.35 3.58
N ALA A 83 -0.57 5.13 3.13
CA ALA A 83 -0.39 4.80 1.73
C ALA A 83 -1.49 5.48 0.91
N VAL A 84 -1.17 5.96 -0.28
CA VAL A 84 -2.12 6.73 -1.08
C VAL A 84 -2.29 6.11 -2.45
N LYS A 85 -3.52 5.77 -2.85
CA LYS A 85 -3.81 5.30 -4.19
C LYS A 85 -3.89 6.49 -5.16
N ALA A 86 -3.10 6.43 -6.23
CA ALA A 86 -3.06 7.47 -7.25
C ALA A 86 -4.43 7.65 -7.93
N ASN A 87 -4.71 8.87 -8.36
CA ASN A 87 -5.97 9.25 -8.97
C ASN A 87 -6.22 8.48 -10.28
N ARG A 88 -7.49 8.03 -10.49
CA ARG A 88 -7.90 7.29 -11.69
C ARG A 88 -7.68 8.06 -12.99
N PHE A 89 -7.66 9.37 -12.95
CA PHE A 89 -7.40 10.18 -14.12
C PHE A 89 -6.00 9.89 -14.69
N ILE A 90 -5.00 9.73 -13.82
CA ILE A 90 -3.62 9.39 -14.21
C ILE A 90 -3.54 7.95 -14.72
N THR A 91 -4.09 7.01 -13.94
CA THR A 91 -3.83 5.57 -14.16
C THR A 91 -4.82 4.91 -15.12
N HIS A 92 -6.11 5.30 -15.10
CA HIS A 92 -7.18 4.64 -15.84
C HIS A 92 -7.64 5.44 -17.07
N ILE A 93 -7.77 6.77 -16.95
CA ILE A 93 -8.24 7.62 -18.04
C ILE A 93 -7.09 7.92 -18.98
N LYS A 94 -6.03 8.56 -18.47
CA LYS A 94 -4.82 8.87 -19.24
C LYS A 94 -3.94 7.64 -19.52
N LYS A 95 -4.10 6.56 -18.74
CA LYS A 95 -3.29 5.34 -18.87
C LYS A 95 -1.79 5.67 -18.95
N LEU A 96 -1.33 6.51 -18.04
CA LEU A 96 0.04 7.00 -17.88
C LEU A 96 0.54 7.98 -18.97
N LYS A 97 -0.27 8.31 -19.99
CA LYS A 97 0.11 9.23 -21.07
C LYS A 97 -0.20 10.68 -20.66
N ASP A 98 0.69 11.62 -21.01
CA ASP A 98 0.49 13.07 -20.80
C ASP A 98 0.02 13.40 -19.38
N THR A 99 0.74 12.91 -18.40
CA THR A 99 0.33 12.97 -16.98
C THR A 99 1.15 13.96 -16.14
N SER A 100 2.00 14.80 -16.75
CA SER A 100 2.85 15.73 -16.01
C SER A 100 2.03 16.66 -15.11
N GLU A 101 1.10 17.42 -15.67
CA GLU A 101 0.24 18.35 -14.92
C GLU A 101 -0.68 17.62 -13.91
N PRO A 102 -1.38 16.52 -14.27
CA PRO A 102 -2.15 15.75 -13.30
C PRO A 102 -1.32 15.21 -12.13
N LEU A 103 -0.07 14.82 -12.36
CA LEU A 103 0.84 14.35 -11.31
C LEU A 103 1.25 15.50 -10.39
N GLU A 104 1.60 16.68 -10.91
CA GLU A 104 1.92 17.84 -10.09
C GLU A 104 0.77 18.19 -9.15
N ARG A 105 -0.45 18.34 -9.67
CA ARG A 105 -1.65 18.58 -8.86
C ARG A 105 -1.89 17.50 -7.81
N PHE A 106 -1.65 16.24 -8.18
CA PHE A 106 -1.77 15.13 -7.25
C PHE A 106 -0.75 15.22 -6.13
N PHE A 107 0.54 15.47 -6.46
CA PHE A 107 1.60 15.59 -5.47
C PHE A 107 1.45 16.82 -4.58
N GLU A 108 1.10 17.98 -5.13
CA GLU A 108 0.78 19.17 -4.33
C GLU A 108 -0.23 18.85 -3.23
N ARG A 109 -1.27 18.10 -3.60
CA ARG A 109 -2.33 17.74 -2.67
C ARG A 109 -1.86 16.72 -1.62
N ILE A 110 -1.30 15.58 -2.00
CA ILE A 110 -0.92 14.51 -1.05
C ILE A 110 0.27 14.88 -0.18
N ASN A 111 1.13 15.81 -0.60
CA ASN A 111 2.23 16.31 0.20
C ASN A 111 1.77 17.06 1.47
N LEU A 112 0.51 17.45 1.55
CA LEU A 112 -0.09 18.00 2.77
C LEU A 112 -0.16 16.95 3.92
N LEU A 113 0.01 15.67 3.63
CA LEU A 113 0.21 14.61 4.64
C LEU A 113 1.61 14.64 5.27
N LYS A 114 2.54 15.42 4.72
CA LYS A 114 3.91 15.63 5.25
C LYS A 114 4.63 14.33 5.61
N SER A 115 5.08 14.21 6.87
CA SER A 115 5.79 13.03 7.40
C SER A 115 4.92 11.77 7.44
N ASN A 116 3.59 11.91 7.42
CA ASN A 116 2.68 10.76 7.41
C ASN A 116 2.48 10.15 6.02
N LEU A 117 2.95 10.81 4.94
CA LEU A 117 2.86 10.27 3.59
C LEU A 117 3.78 9.04 3.45
N GLY A 118 3.18 7.89 3.18
CA GLY A 118 3.81 6.61 2.90
C GLY A 118 3.93 6.32 1.39
N PRO A 119 3.93 5.04 0.99
CA PRO A 119 4.00 4.63 -0.41
C PRO A 119 2.81 5.12 -1.24
N ILE A 120 3.03 5.32 -2.53
CA ILE A 120 1.97 5.69 -3.48
C ILE A 120 1.71 4.53 -4.43
N LEU A 121 0.46 4.05 -4.42
CA LEU A 121 0.01 2.93 -5.23
C LEU A 121 -0.55 3.41 -6.58
N TYR A 122 0.10 3.04 -7.67
CA TYR A 122 -0.36 3.24 -9.05
C TYR A 122 -0.99 1.94 -9.56
N GLN A 123 -2.30 1.76 -9.35
CA GLN A 123 -3.01 0.61 -9.91
C GLN A 123 -3.34 0.88 -11.37
N LEU A 124 -2.91 -0.01 -12.27
CA LEU A 124 -3.23 0.07 -13.70
C LEU A 124 -4.48 -0.77 -14.04
N PRO A 125 -5.31 -0.31 -14.98
CA PRO A 125 -6.53 -1.04 -15.35
C PRO A 125 -6.22 -2.31 -16.13
N PRO A 126 -7.12 -3.31 -16.12
CA PRO A 126 -6.95 -4.55 -16.88
C PRO A 126 -6.91 -4.32 -18.40
N SER A 127 -7.42 -3.18 -18.88
CA SER A 127 -7.35 -2.78 -20.29
C SER A 127 -6.02 -2.16 -20.72
N LEU A 128 -5.06 -2.01 -19.80
CA LEU A 128 -3.70 -1.55 -20.12
C LEU A 128 -2.75 -2.74 -20.11
N HIS A 129 -2.46 -3.24 -21.31
CA HIS A 129 -1.50 -4.31 -21.54
C HIS A 129 -0.06 -3.81 -21.39
N LYS A 130 0.89 -4.74 -21.26
CA LYS A 130 2.30 -4.44 -21.10
C LYS A 130 2.81 -3.50 -22.19
N ASN A 131 3.40 -2.40 -21.76
CA ASN A 131 4.14 -1.45 -22.59
C ASN A 131 5.28 -0.88 -21.74
N LEU A 132 6.46 -1.46 -21.87
CA LEU A 132 7.63 -1.10 -21.06
C LEU A 132 8.09 0.33 -21.29
N ASN A 133 8.06 0.81 -22.53
CA ASN A 133 8.46 2.17 -22.89
C ASN A 133 7.55 3.20 -22.19
N LEU A 134 6.25 2.95 -22.20
CA LEU A 134 5.28 3.80 -21.50
C LEU A 134 5.51 3.79 -19.97
N LEU A 135 5.72 2.59 -19.39
CA LEU A 135 6.00 2.45 -17.98
C LEU A 135 7.30 3.15 -17.58
N GLU A 136 8.37 2.96 -18.33
CA GLU A 136 9.67 3.61 -18.09
C GLU A 136 9.56 5.13 -18.16
N THR A 137 8.88 5.65 -19.19
CA THR A 137 8.63 7.10 -19.35
C THR A 137 7.88 7.65 -18.15
N PHE A 138 6.84 6.96 -17.70
CA PHE A 138 6.07 7.39 -16.53
C PHE A 138 6.89 7.32 -15.22
N ILE A 139 7.68 6.26 -15.02
CA ILE A 139 8.56 6.15 -13.85
C ILE A 139 9.60 7.28 -13.84
N LYS A 140 10.19 7.63 -14.98
CA LYS A 140 11.12 8.77 -15.11
C LYS A 140 10.43 10.08 -14.74
N LEU A 141 9.17 10.27 -15.13
CA LEU A 141 8.38 11.45 -14.78
C LEU A 141 8.09 11.54 -13.26
N LEU A 142 7.92 10.40 -12.57
CA LEU A 142 7.78 10.37 -11.11
C LEU A 142 9.05 10.86 -10.41
N GLY A 143 10.22 10.62 -10.98
CA GLY A 143 11.51 10.98 -10.40
C GLY A 143 11.74 10.29 -9.04
N LYS A 144 12.43 10.98 -8.12
CA LYS A 144 12.72 10.50 -6.75
C LYS A 144 11.65 10.90 -5.72
N ARG A 145 10.48 11.23 -6.19
CA ARG A 145 9.39 11.64 -5.32
C ARG A 145 8.93 10.56 -4.39
N LYS A 146 8.41 10.23 -3.57
CA LYS A 146 8.01 9.12 -2.68
C LYS A 146 8.10 7.73 -3.35
N THR A 147 8.14 6.70 -2.51
CA THR A 147 8.14 5.30 -2.94
C THR A 147 6.92 5.00 -3.81
N ALA A 148 7.15 4.78 -5.08
CA ALA A 148 6.12 4.37 -6.03
C ALA A 148 5.95 2.85 -6.02
N VAL A 149 4.71 2.39 -6.07
CA VAL A 149 4.34 0.98 -6.12
C VAL A 149 3.33 0.77 -7.24
N PHE A 150 3.56 -0.19 -8.14
CA PHE A 150 2.65 -0.50 -9.23
C PHE A 150 1.87 -1.78 -8.99
N GLU A 151 0.55 -1.71 -9.14
CA GLU A 151 -0.35 -2.86 -9.17
C GLU A 151 -0.85 -3.06 -10.59
N PHE A 152 -0.47 -4.14 -11.21
CA PHE A 152 -0.92 -4.51 -12.56
C PHE A 152 -2.17 -5.39 -12.48
N ARG A 153 -3.12 -5.18 -13.39
CA ARG A 153 -4.37 -5.95 -13.45
C ARG A 153 -4.52 -6.75 -14.75
N HIS A 154 -3.51 -6.74 -15.59
CA HIS A 154 -3.40 -7.58 -16.78
C HIS A 154 -2.15 -8.46 -16.68
N GLU A 155 -2.29 -9.74 -16.98
CA GLU A 155 -1.25 -10.77 -16.82
C GLU A 155 0.01 -10.51 -17.67
N SER A 156 -0.13 -9.83 -18.82
CA SER A 156 1.03 -9.50 -19.66
C SER A 156 2.13 -8.72 -18.97
N TRP A 157 1.83 -8.08 -17.82
CA TRP A 157 2.81 -7.39 -17.00
C TRP A 157 3.63 -8.31 -16.09
N TYR A 158 3.20 -9.57 -15.89
CA TYR A 158 3.88 -10.53 -15.02
C TYR A 158 5.01 -11.22 -15.78
N SER A 159 6.08 -10.50 -16.06
CA SER A 159 7.22 -10.92 -16.85
C SER A 159 8.53 -10.36 -16.30
N ASP A 160 9.63 -11.07 -16.53
CA ASP A 160 10.94 -10.72 -15.97
C ASP A 160 11.39 -9.32 -16.40
N ASP A 161 11.18 -8.96 -17.66
CA ASP A 161 11.50 -7.63 -18.20
C ASP A 161 10.75 -6.48 -17.48
N THR A 162 9.49 -6.72 -17.06
CA THR A 162 8.74 -5.78 -16.22
C THR A 162 9.38 -5.67 -14.83
N PHE A 163 9.70 -6.80 -14.19
CA PHE A 163 10.28 -6.78 -12.86
C PHE A 163 11.70 -6.22 -12.86
N GLU A 164 12.48 -6.45 -13.88
CA GLU A 164 13.82 -5.85 -14.09
C GLU A 164 13.71 -4.33 -14.24
N LEU A 165 12.75 -3.86 -15.04
CA LEU A 165 12.48 -2.42 -15.17
C LEU A 165 12.14 -1.77 -13.81
N LEU A 166 11.26 -2.40 -13.02
CA LEU A 166 10.92 -1.90 -11.69
C LEU A 166 12.14 -1.88 -10.75
N ARG A 167 12.97 -2.94 -10.75
CA ARG A 167 14.22 -2.99 -9.95
C ARG A 167 15.20 -1.90 -10.37
N LYS A 168 15.42 -1.71 -11.69
CA LYS A 168 16.30 -0.66 -12.25
C LYS A 168 15.98 0.72 -11.69
N PHE A 169 14.70 1.04 -11.47
CA PHE A 169 14.26 2.33 -10.98
C PHE A 169 13.91 2.35 -9.48
N ASN A 170 14.16 1.26 -8.77
CA ASN A 170 13.79 1.09 -7.35
C ASN A 170 12.31 1.38 -7.08
N VAL A 171 11.44 0.80 -7.90
CA VAL A 171 9.98 0.94 -7.85
C VAL A 171 9.35 -0.37 -7.37
N GLY A 172 8.39 -0.28 -6.45
CA GLY A 172 7.72 -1.44 -5.86
C GLY A 172 6.71 -2.09 -6.81
N PHE A 173 6.67 -3.42 -6.79
CA PHE A 173 5.58 -4.20 -7.33
C PHE A 173 4.58 -4.51 -6.22
N CYS A 174 3.29 -4.21 -6.46
CA CYS A 174 2.22 -4.57 -5.53
C CYS A 174 1.79 -6.00 -5.76
N ILE A 175 2.02 -6.84 -4.79
CA ILE A 175 1.51 -8.20 -4.75
C ILE A 175 0.04 -8.12 -4.32
N HIS A 176 -0.87 -8.71 -5.10
CA HIS A 176 -2.27 -8.77 -4.72
C HIS A 176 -2.78 -10.20 -4.71
N ASP A 177 -3.58 -10.48 -3.69
CA ASP A 177 -4.28 -11.74 -3.47
C ASP A 177 -5.77 -11.50 -3.75
N MET A 178 -6.23 -12.04 -4.88
CA MET A 178 -7.62 -11.94 -5.35
C MET A 178 -7.99 -13.26 -6.00
N PRO A 179 -9.06 -13.95 -5.59
CA PRO A 179 -9.45 -15.27 -6.11
C PRO A 179 -9.47 -15.32 -7.64
N GLY A 180 -8.69 -16.25 -8.20
CA GLY A 180 -8.56 -16.46 -9.64
C GLY A 180 -7.82 -15.36 -10.42
N LYS A 181 -7.18 -14.42 -9.72
CA LYS A 181 -6.40 -13.31 -10.29
C LYS A 181 -5.25 -12.90 -9.38
N GLU A 182 -4.61 -13.87 -8.74
CA GLU A 182 -3.46 -13.62 -7.88
C GLU A 182 -2.26 -13.14 -8.71
N SER A 183 -1.51 -12.20 -8.18
CA SER A 183 -0.24 -11.82 -8.79
C SER A 183 0.91 -12.73 -8.32
N PRO A 184 2.02 -12.81 -9.06
CA PRO A 184 3.22 -13.49 -8.55
C PRO A 184 3.76 -12.78 -7.30
N ARG A 185 4.39 -13.54 -6.39
CA ARG A 185 5.04 -12.99 -5.18
C ARG A 185 6.47 -12.55 -5.49
N VAL A 186 6.61 -11.45 -6.21
CA VAL A 186 7.90 -10.86 -6.61
C VAL A 186 8.15 -9.57 -5.83
N VAL A 187 9.36 -9.41 -5.31
CA VAL A 187 9.82 -8.18 -4.65
C VAL A 187 10.81 -7.48 -5.60
N THR A 188 10.56 -6.19 -5.86
CA THR A 188 11.36 -5.41 -6.82
C THR A 188 12.12 -4.24 -6.18
N THR A 189 11.88 -3.97 -4.89
CA THR A 189 12.55 -2.91 -4.13
C THR A 189 12.66 -3.32 -2.65
N ASP A 190 13.22 -2.49 -1.80
CA ASP A 190 13.28 -2.66 -0.36
C ASP A 190 11.93 -2.47 0.37
N ILE A 191 10.86 -2.19 -0.37
CA ILE A 191 9.49 -2.10 0.14
C ILE A 191 8.65 -3.25 -0.42
N VAL A 192 8.08 -4.04 0.48
CA VAL A 192 7.08 -5.06 0.15
C VAL A 192 5.69 -4.45 0.31
N TYR A 193 4.86 -4.55 -0.73
CA TYR A 193 3.49 -4.02 -0.70
C TYR A 193 2.50 -5.11 -1.10
N VAL A 194 1.55 -5.41 -0.21
CA VAL A 194 0.57 -6.49 -0.43
C VAL A 194 -0.85 -5.96 -0.26
N ARG A 195 -1.76 -6.40 -1.14
CA ARG A 195 -3.19 -6.10 -1.05
C ARG A 195 -4.02 -7.37 -1.05
N PHE A 196 -4.87 -7.51 -0.04
CA PHE A 196 -5.76 -8.66 0.18
C PHE A 196 -7.18 -8.30 -0.22
N HIS A 197 -7.71 -8.91 -1.28
CA HIS A 197 -9.02 -8.55 -1.85
C HIS A 197 -10.18 -9.47 -1.42
N GLY A 198 -9.91 -10.44 -0.52
CA GLY A 198 -10.91 -11.40 -0.04
C GLY A 198 -10.78 -12.79 -0.66
N THR A 199 -11.61 -13.72 -0.23
CA THR A 199 -11.51 -15.15 -0.58
C THR A 199 -12.70 -15.68 -1.38
N THR A 200 -13.84 -14.99 -1.41
CA THR A 200 -15.08 -15.50 -2.02
C THR A 200 -15.60 -14.61 -3.16
N GLY A 201 -14.84 -13.61 -3.57
CA GLY A 201 -15.23 -12.69 -4.61
C GLY A 201 -14.54 -11.34 -4.44
N ARG A 202 -14.97 -10.37 -5.23
CA ARG A 202 -14.36 -9.06 -5.22
C ARG A 202 -14.68 -8.30 -3.93
N TYR A 203 -13.66 -8.09 -3.09
CA TYR A 203 -13.75 -7.38 -1.79
C TYR A 203 -14.59 -8.07 -0.72
N SER A 204 -14.80 -9.39 -0.83
CA SER A 204 -15.61 -10.18 0.09
C SER A 204 -14.90 -11.45 0.55
N GLY A 205 -15.44 -12.05 1.63
CA GLY A 205 -14.88 -13.25 2.24
C GLY A 205 -13.75 -12.95 3.22
N SER A 206 -13.68 -13.78 4.26
CA SER A 206 -12.67 -13.68 5.32
C SER A 206 -11.56 -14.68 5.09
N TYR A 207 -10.32 -14.25 5.21
CA TYR A 207 -9.17 -15.14 5.15
C TYR A 207 -9.17 -16.11 6.34
N PRO A 208 -9.01 -17.43 6.11
CA PRO A 208 -8.84 -18.38 7.19
C PRO A 208 -7.49 -18.19 7.88
N LYS A 209 -7.40 -18.57 9.15
CA LYS A 209 -6.16 -18.43 9.96
C LYS A 209 -4.95 -19.13 9.31
N SER A 210 -5.16 -20.26 8.64
CA SER A 210 -4.11 -21.00 7.93
C SER A 210 -3.49 -20.16 6.80
N ALA A 211 -4.31 -19.53 5.96
CA ALA A 211 -3.85 -18.66 4.87
C ALA A 211 -3.09 -17.45 5.43
N LEU A 212 -3.59 -16.82 6.50
CA LEU A 212 -2.89 -15.70 7.15
C LEU A 212 -1.55 -16.13 7.76
N ARG A 213 -1.45 -17.36 8.28
CA ARG A 213 -0.18 -17.92 8.80
C ARG A 213 0.84 -18.10 7.67
N GLU A 214 0.43 -18.61 6.51
CA GLU A 214 1.33 -18.73 5.35
C GLU A 214 1.79 -17.36 4.84
N TRP A 215 0.89 -16.37 4.79
CA TRP A 215 1.27 -15.00 4.49
C TRP A 215 2.23 -14.42 5.54
N ALA A 216 1.99 -14.65 6.83
CA ALA A 216 2.88 -14.18 7.89
C ALA A 216 4.28 -14.77 7.78
N LYS A 217 4.41 -16.09 7.50
CA LYS A 217 5.70 -16.74 7.25
C LYS A 217 6.43 -16.09 6.07
N TRP A 218 5.71 -15.88 4.96
CA TRP A 218 6.30 -15.26 3.78
C TRP A 218 6.76 -13.81 4.06
N LEU A 219 5.91 -13.00 4.70
CA LEU A 219 6.25 -11.62 5.06
C LEU A 219 7.45 -11.55 6.02
N LYS A 220 7.54 -12.44 7.02
CA LYS A 220 8.72 -12.54 7.89
C LYS A 220 10.00 -12.89 7.14
N ALA A 221 9.91 -13.78 6.16
CA ALA A 221 11.06 -14.07 5.31
C ALA A 221 11.52 -12.83 4.52
N GLN A 222 10.57 -12.02 3.99
CA GLN A 222 10.89 -10.79 3.29
C GLN A 222 11.45 -9.71 4.22
N ALA A 223 11.00 -9.62 5.46
CA ALA A 223 11.45 -8.65 6.45
C ALA A 223 12.97 -8.68 6.71
N LYS A 224 13.63 -9.81 6.43
CA LYS A 224 15.08 -9.95 6.54
C LYS A 224 15.84 -9.02 5.59
N ASN A 225 15.22 -8.64 4.47
CA ASN A 225 15.87 -7.86 3.41
C ASN A 225 15.10 -6.57 3.05
N ALA A 226 13.84 -6.45 3.49
CA ALA A 226 13.04 -5.27 3.27
C ALA A 226 13.30 -4.21 4.34
N ARG A 227 13.26 -2.93 3.94
CA ARG A 227 13.20 -1.78 4.84
C ARG A 227 11.81 -1.58 5.41
N GLY A 228 10.78 -1.96 4.65
CA GLY A 228 9.39 -1.81 5.09
C GLY A 228 8.44 -2.77 4.38
N ILE A 229 7.41 -3.19 5.11
CA ILE A 229 6.31 -4.01 4.62
C ILE A 229 5.01 -3.27 4.85
N TYR A 230 4.21 -3.14 3.79
CA TYR A 230 2.88 -2.55 3.82
C TYR A 230 1.88 -3.58 3.33
N ALA A 231 0.92 -3.96 4.17
CA ALA A 231 -0.10 -4.94 3.81
C ALA A 231 -1.50 -4.42 4.15
N TYR A 232 -2.36 -4.36 3.14
CA TYR A 232 -3.69 -3.75 3.25
C TYR A 232 -4.80 -4.70 2.88
N PHE A 233 -5.75 -4.87 3.80
CA PHE A 233 -6.95 -5.64 3.59
C PHE A 233 -8.05 -4.77 2.97
N ASN A 234 -8.55 -5.20 1.83
CA ASN A 234 -9.58 -4.53 1.02
C ASN A 234 -10.89 -5.36 0.93
N ASN A 235 -11.02 -6.39 1.76
CA ASN A 235 -12.23 -7.19 1.93
C ASN A 235 -13.09 -6.59 3.04
N ASP A 236 -13.58 -5.38 2.82
CA ASP A 236 -14.26 -4.54 3.82
C ASP A 236 -15.67 -5.01 4.18
N ALA A 237 -16.32 -5.81 3.32
CA ALA A 237 -17.63 -6.39 3.61
C ALA A 237 -17.64 -7.08 4.99
N GLN A 238 -18.67 -6.81 5.80
CA GLN A 238 -18.84 -7.35 7.16
C GLN A 238 -17.64 -7.08 8.09
N ALA A 239 -16.86 -6.03 7.84
CA ALA A 239 -15.63 -5.69 8.56
C ALA A 239 -14.56 -6.81 8.57
N HIS A 240 -14.59 -7.73 7.60
CA HIS A 240 -13.58 -8.78 7.49
C HIS A 240 -12.16 -8.22 7.39
N ALA A 241 -11.98 -7.08 6.74
CA ALA A 241 -10.68 -6.41 6.63
C ALA A 241 -10.06 -6.11 8.01
N ILE A 242 -10.85 -5.59 8.95
CA ILE A 242 -10.41 -5.31 10.33
C ILE A 242 -9.99 -6.59 11.05
N LYS A 243 -10.84 -7.62 10.97
CA LYS A 243 -10.57 -8.91 11.61
C LYS A 243 -9.29 -9.55 11.08
N ASN A 244 -9.17 -9.62 9.74
CA ASN A 244 -8.03 -10.27 9.10
C ASN A 244 -6.72 -9.47 9.29
N ALA A 245 -6.78 -8.13 9.28
CA ALA A 245 -5.61 -7.30 9.58
C ALA A 245 -5.10 -7.52 11.01
N LYS A 246 -6.00 -7.57 12.01
CA LYS A 246 -5.65 -7.89 13.41
C LYS A 246 -5.05 -9.30 13.52
N GLN A 247 -5.66 -10.29 12.86
CA GLN A 247 -5.16 -11.67 12.86
C GLN A 247 -3.78 -11.80 12.20
N LEU A 248 -3.52 -11.11 11.10
CA LEU A 248 -2.20 -11.12 10.46
C LEU A 248 -1.14 -10.47 11.36
N LYS A 249 -1.46 -9.34 12.02
CA LYS A 249 -0.57 -8.73 13.03
C LYS A 249 -0.23 -9.70 14.16
N GLU A 250 -1.22 -10.45 14.66
CA GLU A 250 -1.03 -11.47 15.67
C GLU A 250 -0.11 -12.59 15.20
N GLN A 251 -0.35 -13.16 13.99
CA GLN A 251 0.51 -14.21 13.42
C GLN A 251 1.96 -13.74 13.24
N LEU A 252 2.18 -12.49 12.88
CA LEU A 252 3.51 -11.91 12.76
C LEU A 252 4.25 -11.76 14.09
N ARG A 253 3.54 -11.62 15.22
CA ARG A 253 4.13 -11.55 16.57
C ARG A 253 4.51 -12.92 17.12
N ILE A 254 3.73 -13.94 16.78
CA ILE A 254 3.91 -15.33 17.30
C ILE A 254 5.06 -16.05 16.58
N LEU A 255 5.30 -15.77 15.33
CA LEU A 255 6.38 -16.33 14.50
C LEU A 255 7.70 -15.57 14.70
#